data_f5672ddcbc5e3831a2544a51a07a06e7
#
_entry.id   f5672ddcbc5e3831a2544a51a07a06e7
#
_cell.length_a   1.000
_cell.length_b   1.000
_cell.length_c   1.000
_cell.angle_alpha   90.00
_cell.angle_beta   90.00
_cell.angle_gamma   90.00
#
_symmetry.space_group_name_H-M   'P 1'
#
loop_
_entity.id
_entity.type
_entity.pdbx_description
1 polymer ?
#
loop_
_entity_poly.entity_id
_entity_poly.type
_entity_poly.pdbx_seq_one_letter_code
_entity_poly.pdbx_strand_id
1 'polypeptide(L)'
;MTYVAASSDAIPFPAAHFDVVCSLNSLDHVADLEKTVAEIKRVTRSGGHFLLLTEVNHPPTATEPINLPWSISNTFMDTFRLVDEKRYEIGDHNIHGQILRDARFDESNPANRPGIVLAKFERR
;
A
#
# COMPACT_ATOMS: atom_id res chain seq x y z
N MET A 1 4.43 -22.99 0.32
CA MET A 1 4.55 -21.62 -0.23
C MET A 1 5.80 -21.54 -1.10
N THR A 2 5.68 -20.97 -2.27
CA THR A 2 6.80 -20.80 -3.21
C THR A 2 7.25 -19.35 -3.22
N TYR A 3 8.56 -19.14 -3.08
CA TYR A 3 9.17 -17.81 -3.17
C TYR A 3 9.86 -17.63 -4.52
N VAL A 4 9.61 -16.51 -5.17
CA VAL A 4 10.24 -16.14 -6.42
C VAL A 4 10.96 -14.81 -6.21
N ALA A 5 12.26 -14.77 -6.48
CA ALA A 5 13.03 -13.53 -6.41
C ALA A 5 12.77 -12.70 -7.67
N ALA A 6 12.16 -11.52 -7.50
CA ALA A 6 11.85 -10.62 -8.60
C ALA A 6 11.72 -9.19 -8.10
N SER A 7 11.86 -8.23 -9.00
CA SER A 7 11.54 -6.83 -8.71
C SER A 7 10.03 -6.60 -8.80
N SER A 8 9.49 -5.74 -7.94
CA SER A 8 8.08 -5.39 -7.94
C SER A 8 7.64 -4.63 -9.21
N ASP A 9 8.60 -4.03 -9.93
CA ASP A 9 8.35 -3.33 -11.19
C ASP A 9 8.41 -4.23 -12.43
N ALA A 10 8.68 -5.52 -12.24
CA ALA A 10 8.73 -6.55 -13.29
C ALA A 10 8.33 -7.90 -12.71
N ILE A 11 7.06 -8.08 -12.38
CA ILE A 11 6.55 -9.30 -11.76
C ILE A 11 6.46 -10.42 -12.80
N PRO A 12 7.17 -11.57 -12.60
CA PRO A 12 7.31 -12.63 -13.61
C PRO A 12 6.09 -13.56 -13.68
N PHE A 13 4.91 -13.00 -13.74
CA PHE A 13 3.65 -13.71 -13.88
C PHE A 13 2.76 -13.01 -14.91
N PRO A 14 1.86 -13.75 -15.58
CA PRO A 14 0.98 -13.14 -16.59
C PRO A 14 -0.04 -12.19 -15.96
N ALA A 15 -0.68 -11.40 -16.80
CA ALA A 15 -1.78 -10.54 -16.40
C ALA A 15 -2.94 -11.37 -15.81
N ALA A 16 -3.67 -10.79 -14.87
CA ALA A 16 -4.85 -11.41 -14.25
C ALA A 16 -4.56 -12.78 -13.63
N HIS A 17 -3.38 -12.92 -13.00
CA HIS A 17 -2.92 -14.22 -12.48
C HIS A 17 -3.34 -14.46 -11.02
N PHE A 18 -3.32 -13.44 -10.18
CA PHE A 18 -3.53 -13.58 -8.73
C PHE A 18 -4.93 -13.18 -8.30
N ASP A 19 -5.49 -13.96 -7.39
CA ASP A 19 -6.75 -13.67 -6.70
C ASP A 19 -6.59 -12.58 -5.64
N VAL A 20 -5.43 -12.56 -4.98
CA VAL A 20 -5.09 -11.60 -3.94
C VAL A 20 -3.64 -11.16 -4.13
N VAL A 21 -3.42 -9.85 -4.12
CA VAL A 21 -2.10 -9.23 -4.10
C VAL A 21 -2.00 -8.40 -2.83
N CYS A 22 -0.85 -8.46 -2.16
CA CYS A 22 -0.60 -7.70 -0.95
C CYS A 22 0.68 -6.87 -1.10
N SER A 23 0.64 -5.64 -0.63
CA SER A 23 1.82 -4.83 -0.38
C SER A 23 1.77 -4.39 1.09
N LEU A 24 2.62 -5.00 1.90
CA LEU A 24 2.60 -4.82 3.35
C LEU A 24 3.89 -4.10 3.78
N ASN A 25 3.76 -2.79 4.03
CA ASN A 25 4.85 -1.93 4.47
C ASN A 25 6.08 -1.95 3.54
N SER A 26 5.84 -1.93 2.22
CA SER A 26 6.91 -2.05 1.23
C SER A 26 6.81 -1.08 0.05
N LEU A 27 5.68 -0.42 -0.15
CA LEU A 27 5.47 0.43 -1.33
C LEU A 27 6.37 1.67 -1.35
N ASP A 28 6.80 2.15 -0.20
CA ASP A 28 7.73 3.27 -0.03
C ASP A 28 9.21 2.87 -0.21
N HIS A 29 9.50 1.58 -0.40
CA HIS A 29 10.85 1.04 -0.63
C HIS A 29 11.13 0.65 -2.08
N VAL A 30 10.14 0.70 -2.97
CA VAL A 30 10.30 0.23 -4.35
C VAL A 30 11.21 1.15 -5.17
N ALA A 31 11.88 0.58 -6.16
CA ALA A 31 12.78 1.33 -7.04
C ALA A 31 12.01 2.24 -8.02
N ASP A 32 10.86 1.79 -8.51
CA ASP A 32 10.01 2.54 -9.45
C ASP A 32 8.55 2.37 -9.04
N LEU A 33 7.98 3.41 -8.46
CA LEU A 33 6.61 3.39 -7.96
C LEU A 33 5.58 3.24 -9.09
N GLU A 34 5.72 3.99 -10.17
CA GLU A 34 4.77 3.92 -11.30
C GLU A 34 4.71 2.52 -11.89
N LYS A 35 5.87 1.91 -12.15
CA LYS A 35 5.93 0.55 -12.68
C LYS A 35 5.41 -0.49 -11.70
N THR A 36 5.70 -0.34 -10.41
CA THR A 36 5.17 -1.23 -9.36
C THR A 36 3.64 -1.16 -9.30
N VAL A 37 3.07 0.03 -9.32
CA VAL A 37 1.61 0.22 -9.36
C VAL A 37 1.01 -0.42 -10.61
N ALA A 38 1.62 -0.22 -11.77
CA ALA A 38 1.17 -0.83 -13.02
C ALA A 38 1.19 -2.36 -12.96
N GLU A 39 2.23 -2.94 -12.36
CA GLU A 39 2.35 -4.39 -12.19
C GLU A 39 1.30 -4.96 -11.23
N ILE A 40 1.02 -4.29 -10.12
CA ILE A 40 -0.06 -4.67 -9.19
C ILE A 40 -1.40 -4.71 -9.93
N LYS A 41 -1.68 -3.69 -10.72
CA LYS A 41 -2.90 -3.63 -11.53
C LYS A 41 -2.96 -4.75 -12.57
N ARG A 42 -1.84 -5.02 -13.22
CA ARG A 42 -1.74 -6.02 -14.29
C ARG A 42 -1.96 -7.45 -13.77
N VAL A 43 -1.29 -7.82 -12.66
CA VAL A 43 -1.28 -9.21 -12.19
C VAL A 43 -2.49 -9.58 -11.34
N THR A 44 -3.26 -8.62 -10.85
CA THR A 44 -4.48 -8.90 -10.10
C THR A 44 -5.62 -9.20 -11.06
N ARG A 45 -6.26 -10.35 -10.91
CA ARG A 45 -7.38 -10.72 -11.78
C ARG A 45 -8.63 -9.88 -11.50
N SER A 46 -9.52 -9.80 -12.47
CA SER A 46 -10.84 -9.20 -12.31
C SER A 46 -11.61 -9.91 -11.18
N GLY A 47 -12.19 -9.17 -10.25
CA GLY A 47 -12.83 -9.69 -9.04
C GLY A 47 -11.87 -10.09 -7.93
N GLY A 48 -10.55 -10.04 -8.18
CA GLY A 48 -9.54 -10.25 -7.15
C GLY A 48 -9.39 -9.05 -6.24
N HIS A 49 -8.52 -9.17 -5.24
CA HIS A 49 -8.33 -8.14 -4.21
C HIS A 49 -6.88 -7.68 -4.12
N PHE A 50 -6.71 -6.41 -3.81
CA PHE A 50 -5.42 -5.84 -3.45
C PHE A 50 -5.50 -5.29 -2.02
N LEU A 51 -4.54 -5.69 -1.18
CA LEU A 51 -4.42 -5.24 0.20
C LEU A 51 -3.17 -4.37 0.33
N LEU A 52 -3.34 -3.14 0.79
CA LEU A 52 -2.28 -2.17 0.97
C LEU A 52 -2.14 -1.80 2.44
N LEU A 53 -0.93 -1.96 2.97
CA LEU A 53 -0.51 -1.40 4.24
C LEU A 53 0.75 -0.60 4.01
N THR A 54 0.75 0.70 4.31
CA THR A 54 1.93 1.54 4.12
C THR A 54 1.95 2.74 5.07
N GLU A 55 3.16 3.18 5.40
CA GLU A 55 3.35 4.50 5.99
C GLU A 55 3.21 5.57 4.91
N VAL A 56 2.65 6.70 5.28
CA VAL A 56 2.44 7.84 4.39
C VAL A 56 2.90 9.13 5.05
N ASN A 57 3.20 10.12 4.23
CA ASN A 57 3.56 11.48 4.67
C ASN A 57 4.75 11.51 5.64
N HIS A 58 5.72 10.60 5.44
CA HIS A 58 6.96 10.60 6.21
C HIS A 58 8.10 11.23 5.42
N PRO A 59 9.11 11.85 6.08
CA PRO A 59 10.29 12.36 5.39
C PRO A 59 11.05 11.22 4.69
N PRO A 60 11.55 11.43 3.46
CA PRO A 60 12.35 10.43 2.78
C PRO A 60 13.62 10.08 3.56
N THR A 61 13.98 8.79 3.54
CA THR A 61 15.21 8.26 4.13
C THR A 61 15.99 7.47 3.10
N ALA A 62 17.22 7.05 3.44
CA ALA A 62 18.04 6.25 2.53
C ALA A 62 17.41 4.89 2.19
N THR A 63 16.69 4.29 3.14
CA THR A 63 16.01 3.00 2.96
C THR A 63 14.55 3.14 2.54
N GLU A 64 13.95 4.32 2.76
CA GLU A 64 12.57 4.65 2.40
C GLU A 64 12.56 5.95 1.60
N PRO A 65 13.03 5.92 0.34
CA PRO A 65 13.23 7.13 -0.45
C PRO A 65 11.96 7.79 -0.95
N ILE A 66 10.84 7.05 -0.94
CA ILE A 66 9.57 7.53 -1.47
C ILE A 66 8.68 8.00 -0.32
N ASN A 67 8.24 9.26 -0.41
CA ASN A 67 7.23 9.81 0.49
C ASN A 67 5.85 9.67 -0.16
N LEU A 68 5.08 8.68 0.28
CA LEU A 68 3.73 8.46 -0.23
C LEU A 68 2.74 9.45 0.39
N PRO A 69 1.84 10.02 -0.40
CA PRO A 69 0.81 10.93 0.13
C PRO A 69 -0.32 10.16 0.82
N TRP A 70 -1.09 10.84 1.65
CA TRP A 70 -2.34 10.30 2.22
C TRP A 70 -3.33 9.84 1.15
N SER A 71 -3.27 10.43 -0.04
CA SER A 71 -4.13 10.11 -1.17
C SER A 71 -3.64 8.92 -2.01
N ILE A 72 -2.68 8.13 -1.52
CA ILE A 72 -2.09 7.03 -2.28
C ILE A 72 -3.13 6.05 -2.84
N SER A 73 -4.22 5.86 -2.13
CA SER A 73 -5.32 4.98 -2.58
C SER A 73 -5.91 5.43 -3.92
N ASN A 74 -5.93 6.72 -4.19
CA ASN A 74 -6.47 7.26 -5.45
C ASN A 74 -5.71 6.75 -6.68
N THR A 75 -4.43 6.43 -6.53
CA THR A 75 -3.57 5.89 -7.60
C THR A 75 -4.10 4.57 -8.16
N PHE A 76 -4.85 3.81 -7.36
CA PHE A 76 -5.38 2.51 -7.75
C PHE A 76 -6.84 2.55 -8.22
N MET A 77 -7.56 3.66 -8.03
CA MET A 77 -9.01 3.73 -8.21
C MET A 77 -9.48 3.77 -9.67
N ASP A 78 -8.57 3.95 -10.62
CA ASP A 78 -8.87 3.80 -12.05
C ASP A 78 -9.08 2.33 -12.44
N THR A 79 -8.50 1.41 -11.68
CA THR A 79 -8.50 -0.03 -11.96
C THR A 79 -9.24 -0.83 -10.88
N PHE A 80 -9.21 -0.36 -9.64
CA PHE A 80 -9.81 -1.00 -8.49
C PHE A 80 -10.94 -0.16 -7.90
N ARG A 81 -11.89 -0.83 -7.25
CA ARG A 81 -12.86 -0.21 -6.37
C ARG A 81 -12.31 -0.24 -4.94
N LEU A 82 -12.27 0.90 -4.28
CA LEU A 82 -11.89 0.95 -2.86
C LEU A 82 -13.02 0.38 -2.01
N VAL A 83 -12.74 -0.71 -1.29
CA VAL A 83 -13.73 -1.39 -0.44
C VAL A 83 -13.71 -0.81 0.97
N ASP A 84 -12.52 -0.60 1.52
CA ASP A 84 -12.34 -0.07 2.87
C ASP A 84 -10.98 0.62 2.97
N GLU A 85 -10.91 1.70 3.73
CA GLU A 85 -9.67 2.39 4.05
C GLU A 85 -9.72 2.84 5.50
N LYS A 86 -8.66 2.55 6.24
CA LYS A 86 -8.45 2.99 7.61
C LYS A 86 -7.11 3.70 7.72
N ARG A 87 -7.08 4.74 8.54
CA ARG A 87 -5.89 5.53 8.83
C ARG A 87 -5.54 5.43 10.29
N TYR A 88 -4.25 5.29 10.59
CA TYR A 88 -3.75 5.09 11.94
C TYR A 88 -2.62 6.06 12.26
N GLU A 89 -2.48 6.36 13.55
CA GLU A 89 -1.32 7.09 14.06
C GLU A 89 -0.08 6.20 14.02
N ILE A 90 1.08 6.78 13.72
CA ILE A 90 2.36 6.14 13.95
C ILE A 90 2.69 6.31 15.43
N GLY A 91 2.83 5.18 16.14
CA GLY A 91 3.31 5.15 17.53
C GLY A 91 4.80 4.86 17.59
N ASP A 92 5.17 3.92 18.43
CA ASP A 92 6.57 3.55 18.73
C ASP A 92 7.19 2.67 17.64
N HIS A 93 6.95 2.95 16.36
CA HIS A 93 7.41 2.19 15.19
C HIS A 93 6.83 0.78 15.07
N ASN A 94 5.78 0.46 15.82
CA ASN A 94 5.08 -0.81 15.72
C ASN A 94 3.76 -0.65 14.98
N ILE A 95 3.82 -0.72 13.65
CA ILE A 95 2.66 -0.58 12.76
C ILE A 95 1.58 -1.60 13.12
N HIS A 96 1.95 -2.86 13.30
CA HIS A 96 0.99 -3.92 13.63
C HIS A 96 0.31 -3.68 14.98
N GLY A 97 1.05 -3.21 15.97
CA GLY A 97 0.50 -2.85 17.28
C GLY A 97 -0.50 -1.71 17.19
N GLN A 98 -0.24 -0.71 16.37
CA GLN A 98 -1.16 0.41 16.14
C GLN A 98 -2.46 -0.06 15.50
N ILE A 99 -2.41 -0.97 14.55
CA ILE A 99 -3.58 -1.55 13.90
C ILE A 99 -4.37 -2.42 14.89
N LEU A 100 -3.70 -3.27 15.67
CA LEU A 100 -4.33 -4.13 16.67
C LEU A 100 -5.03 -3.35 17.78
N ARG A 101 -4.48 -2.19 18.16
CA ARG A 101 -5.10 -1.29 19.15
C ARG A 101 -6.15 -0.38 18.55
N ASP A 102 -6.37 -0.43 17.23
CA ASP A 102 -7.23 0.51 16.48
C ASP A 102 -6.90 1.97 16.78
N ALA A 103 -5.61 2.30 16.77
CA ALA A 103 -5.08 3.64 17.09
C ALA A 103 -5.32 4.60 15.90
N ARG A 104 -6.59 4.96 15.67
CA ARG A 104 -7.03 5.75 14.52
C ARG A 104 -6.38 7.12 14.47
N PHE A 105 -6.07 7.56 13.24
CA PHE A 105 -5.50 8.87 12.99
C PHE A 105 -6.48 9.96 13.44
N ASP A 106 -5.98 10.92 14.23
CA ASP A 106 -6.78 12.04 14.70
C ASP A 106 -6.88 13.12 13.62
N GLU A 107 -7.94 13.08 12.85
CA GLU A 107 -8.21 14.02 11.75
C GLU A 107 -8.48 15.45 12.26
N SER A 108 -8.82 15.61 13.55
CA SER A 108 -9.05 16.93 14.14
C SER A 108 -7.76 17.67 14.50
N ASN A 109 -6.63 16.96 14.59
CA ASN A 109 -5.33 17.55 14.85
C ASN A 109 -4.75 18.12 13.55
N PRO A 110 -4.56 19.46 13.43
CA PRO A 110 -4.10 20.08 12.19
C PRO A 110 -2.60 19.90 11.95
N ALA A 111 -1.85 19.30 12.87
CA ALA A 111 -0.42 19.11 12.71
C ALA A 111 -0.13 18.19 11.50
N ASN A 112 0.78 18.63 10.64
CA ASN A 112 1.26 17.82 9.53
C ASN A 112 2.22 16.74 10.06
N ARG A 113 1.78 15.50 10.05
CA ARG A 113 2.53 14.37 10.60
C ARG A 113 2.34 13.12 9.76
N PRO A 114 3.28 12.18 9.82
CA PRO A 114 3.12 10.90 9.13
C PRO A 114 2.02 10.04 9.77
N GLY A 115 1.57 9.06 9.02
CA GLY A 115 0.59 8.08 9.47
C GLY A 115 0.65 6.79 8.70
N ILE A 116 -0.36 5.95 8.88
CA ILE A 116 -0.47 4.63 8.28
C ILE A 116 -1.80 4.55 7.53
N VAL A 117 -1.74 4.05 6.29
CA VAL A 117 -2.93 3.69 5.49
C VAL A 117 -3.03 2.17 5.41
N LEU A 118 -4.22 1.66 5.74
CA LEU A 118 -4.60 0.26 5.52
C LEU A 118 -5.82 0.27 4.60
N ALA A 119 -5.68 -0.25 3.40
CA ALA A 119 -6.72 -0.19 2.38
C ALA A 119 -6.96 -1.56 1.74
N LYS A 120 -8.22 -1.82 1.41
CA LYS A 120 -8.65 -3.00 0.66
C LYS A 120 -9.36 -2.57 -0.61
N PHE A 121 -8.95 -3.15 -1.71
CA PHE A 121 -9.48 -2.88 -3.04
C PHE A 121 -9.99 -4.17 -3.68
N GLU A 122 -10.97 -4.01 -4.55
CA GLU A 122 -11.45 -5.06 -5.44
C GLU A 122 -11.19 -4.66 -6.89
N ARG A 123 -10.59 -5.57 -7.68
CA ARG A 123 -10.28 -5.36 -9.10
C ARG A 123 -11.57 -5.37 -9.92
N ARG A 124 -11.80 -4.30 -10.65
CA ARG A 124 -12.95 -4.19 -11.58
C ARG A 124 -12.82 -5.13 -12.76
#